data_43c84f324c1fe1a8fe89b4d4e67e5f83
#
_entry.id   43c84f324c1fe1a8fe89b4d4e67e5f83
#
_cell.length_a   1.000
_cell.length_b   1.000
_cell.length_c   1.000
_cell.angle_alpha   90.00
_cell.angle_beta   90.00
_cell.angle_gamma   90.00
#
_symmetry.space_group_name_H-M   'P 1'
#
loop_
_entity.id
_entity.type
_entity.pdbx_description
1 polymer ?
#
loop_
_entity_poly.entity_id
_entity_poly.type
_entity_poly.pdbx_seq_one_letter_code
_entity_poly.pdbx_strand_id
1 'polypeptide(L)'
;MSCAVEVLRTLPHVSRPFTQGLEVTAQGRLVETSGDFPPGTGSFLRLLDPRTGAEERRTQEGLGRPGGPEGSYFLEGITELGGHWFASTFGDKVLLEYDADFRYLGSRPFPHEGWGLTHSADGRSLLATNSSEYLLTLDPRTAEVLDARPVTCLGRSVPGLNELELVPDFLGRGPAVLGNLINTRLVLAVDPLSARCLGVLRLAGGGLEREERDEAYGYHVANGLAFDRRSGSLFVTGKNWRSLFEVRLRAEPSGEALGALRAHLATAPAAPAYGHR
;
A
#
# COMPACT_ATOMS: atom_id res chain seq x y z
N MET A 1 11.19 -7.75 -15.31
CA MET A 1 11.68 -6.47 -15.92
C MET A 1 12.25 -5.62 -14.79
N SER A 2 13.34 -4.86 -15.03
CA SER A 2 13.82 -3.83 -14.13
C SER A 2 13.19 -2.49 -14.52
N CYS A 3 12.77 -1.71 -13.52
CA CYS A 3 12.09 -0.45 -13.73
C CYS A 3 12.62 0.61 -12.76
N ALA A 4 12.55 1.86 -13.17
CA ALA A 4 12.86 3.03 -12.38
C ALA A 4 11.68 4.00 -12.37
N VAL A 5 11.75 4.99 -11.51
CA VAL A 5 10.80 6.09 -11.44
C VAL A 5 11.47 7.40 -11.86
N GLU A 6 10.73 8.23 -12.55
CA GLU A 6 11.08 9.62 -12.81
C GLU A 6 10.21 10.51 -11.94
N VAL A 7 10.82 11.28 -11.05
CA VAL A 7 10.09 12.22 -10.20
C VAL A 7 9.62 13.41 -11.06
N LEU A 8 8.31 13.62 -11.12
CA LEU A 8 7.67 14.72 -11.84
C LEU A 8 7.45 15.92 -10.92
N ARG A 9 7.01 15.66 -9.69
CA ARG A 9 6.78 16.68 -8.65
C ARG A 9 7.06 16.11 -7.26
N THR A 10 7.45 17.00 -6.36
CA THR A 10 7.56 16.74 -4.94
C THR A 10 6.60 17.67 -4.21
N LEU A 11 5.76 17.11 -3.38
CA LEU A 11 4.72 17.82 -2.62
C LEU A 11 4.98 17.67 -1.12
N PRO A 12 4.60 18.64 -0.30
CA PRO A 12 4.68 18.47 1.15
C PRO A 12 3.74 17.35 1.62
N HIS A 13 4.22 16.50 2.50
CA HIS A 13 3.43 15.47 3.17
C HIS A 13 3.11 15.94 4.59
N VAL A 14 2.03 16.70 4.70
CA VAL A 14 1.66 17.42 5.92
C VAL A 14 1.44 16.45 7.08
N SER A 15 1.92 16.82 8.26
CA SER A 15 1.89 16.05 9.52
C SER A 15 2.68 14.72 9.51
N ARG A 16 3.33 14.35 8.40
CA ARG A 16 4.23 13.19 8.31
C ARG A 16 3.61 11.93 8.93
N PRO A 17 2.48 11.44 8.40
CA PRO A 17 1.75 10.33 8.99
C PRO A 17 2.52 9.02 8.86
N PHE A 18 2.14 8.07 9.67
CA PHE A 18 2.60 6.69 9.53
C PHE A 18 1.76 6.00 8.42
N THR A 19 2.02 6.40 7.17
CA THR A 19 1.26 6.00 6.00
C THR A 19 1.17 4.49 5.86
N GLN A 20 -0.04 3.98 5.69
CA GLN A 20 -0.31 2.56 5.56
C GLN A 20 -1.02 2.22 4.24
N GLY A 21 -1.90 3.07 3.76
CA GLY A 21 -2.56 2.92 2.47
C GLY A 21 -2.68 4.26 1.76
N LEU A 22 -2.67 4.21 0.44
CA LEU A 22 -2.82 5.38 -0.42
C LEU A 22 -3.58 4.98 -1.68
N GLU A 23 -4.56 5.80 -2.12
CA GLU A 23 -5.29 5.57 -3.37
C GLU A 23 -5.76 6.89 -3.98
N VAL A 24 -5.98 6.93 -5.31
CA VAL A 24 -6.57 8.08 -6.00
C VAL A 24 -8.05 7.84 -6.23
N THR A 25 -8.90 8.75 -5.71
CA THR A 25 -10.35 8.71 -5.97
C THR A 25 -10.68 8.95 -7.46
N ALA A 26 -11.87 8.55 -7.89
CA ALA A 26 -12.37 8.85 -9.23
C ALA A 26 -12.35 10.36 -9.56
N GLN A 27 -12.48 11.24 -8.54
CA GLN A 27 -12.41 12.70 -8.68
C GLN A 27 -10.95 13.21 -8.68
N GLY A 28 -9.98 12.32 -8.45
CA GLY A 28 -8.55 12.62 -8.45
C GLY A 28 -8.06 13.29 -7.19
N ARG A 29 -8.64 12.98 -6.06
CA ARG A 29 -8.09 13.26 -4.74
C ARG A 29 -7.28 12.08 -4.26
N LEU A 30 -6.31 12.31 -3.40
CA LEU A 30 -5.61 11.24 -2.71
C LEU A 30 -6.34 10.90 -1.42
N VAL A 31 -6.58 9.63 -1.19
CA VAL A 31 -7.03 9.07 0.08
C VAL A 31 -5.87 8.40 0.74
N GLU A 32 -5.67 8.68 2.02
CA GLU A 32 -4.57 8.10 2.79
C GLU A 32 -5.07 7.57 4.13
N THR A 33 -4.60 6.39 4.51
CA THR A 33 -4.74 5.86 5.85
C THR A 33 -3.41 5.95 6.60
N SER A 34 -3.50 6.24 7.90
CA SER A 34 -2.38 6.22 8.85
C SER A 34 -2.68 5.30 10.01
N GLY A 35 -1.73 4.47 10.37
CA GLY A 35 -1.76 3.71 11.61
C GLY A 35 -1.49 4.60 12.84
N ASP A 36 -1.84 4.08 14.04
CA ASP A 36 -1.58 4.73 15.33
C ASP A 36 -0.09 4.59 15.72
N PHE A 37 0.75 5.40 15.11
CA PHE A 37 2.18 5.39 15.42
C PHE A 37 2.78 6.83 15.39
N PRO A 38 3.51 7.26 16.44
CA PRO A 38 3.68 6.55 17.73
C PRO A 38 2.33 6.31 18.43
N PRO A 39 2.23 5.27 19.30
CA PRO A 39 0.99 4.95 19.98
C PRO A 39 0.34 6.16 20.67
N GLY A 40 -0.97 6.33 20.50
CA GLY A 40 -1.73 7.45 21.05
C GLY A 40 -1.88 8.64 20.10
N THR A 41 -1.31 8.59 18.88
CA THR A 41 -1.56 9.59 17.83
C THR A 41 -2.93 9.40 17.18
N GLY A 42 -3.44 8.17 17.26
CA GLY A 42 -4.69 7.73 16.64
C GLY A 42 -4.56 7.46 15.15
N SER A 43 -5.17 6.37 14.70
CA SER A 43 -5.34 6.12 13.27
C SER A 43 -6.32 7.12 12.66
N PHE A 44 -6.18 7.38 11.37
CA PHE A 44 -7.11 8.22 10.63
C PHE A 44 -7.14 7.86 9.14
N LEU A 45 -8.21 8.27 8.50
CA LEU A 45 -8.37 8.33 7.06
C LEU A 45 -8.45 9.81 6.65
N ARG A 46 -7.74 10.21 5.60
CA ARG A 46 -7.77 11.60 5.13
C ARG A 46 -7.82 11.73 3.61
N LEU A 47 -8.29 12.88 3.17
CA LEU A 47 -8.34 13.31 1.79
C LEU A 47 -7.34 14.44 1.55
N LEU A 48 -6.54 14.33 0.49
CA LEU A 48 -5.53 15.32 0.12
C LEU A 48 -5.76 15.86 -1.29
N ASP A 49 -5.45 17.13 -1.50
CA ASP A 49 -5.31 17.71 -2.85
C ASP A 49 -3.99 17.23 -3.48
N PRO A 50 -4.02 16.44 -4.57
CA PRO A 50 -2.81 15.90 -5.20
C PRO A 50 -1.96 16.95 -5.91
N ARG A 51 -2.39 18.22 -6.00
CA ARG A 51 -1.61 19.32 -6.58
C ARG A 51 -0.75 20.02 -5.56
N THR A 52 -1.20 20.05 -4.30
CA THR A 52 -0.57 20.82 -3.24
C THR A 52 -0.11 19.98 -2.05
N GLY A 53 -0.60 18.74 -1.91
CA GLY A 53 -0.41 17.91 -0.71
C GLY A 53 -1.22 18.38 0.50
N ALA A 54 -2.09 19.39 0.33
CA ALA A 54 -2.89 19.92 1.44
C ALA A 54 -3.97 18.92 1.86
N GLU A 55 -4.15 18.78 3.18
CA GLU A 55 -5.25 18.02 3.75
C GLU A 55 -6.56 18.79 3.59
N GLU A 56 -7.54 18.19 2.91
CA GLU A 56 -8.87 18.75 2.69
C GLU A 56 -9.88 18.25 3.73
N ARG A 57 -9.72 17.01 4.17
CA ARG A 57 -10.62 16.36 5.13
C ARG A 57 -9.89 15.25 5.87
N ARG A 58 -10.29 15.03 7.11
CA ARG A 58 -9.87 13.88 7.94
C ARG A 58 -11.07 13.30 8.67
N THR A 59 -11.09 11.98 8.83
CA THR A 59 -12.07 11.28 9.66
C THR A 59 -11.39 10.22 10.52
N GLN A 60 -11.99 9.99 11.69
CA GLN A 60 -11.70 8.91 12.61
C GLN A 60 -12.98 8.09 12.91
N GLU A 61 -14.00 8.29 12.10
CA GLU A 61 -15.27 7.59 12.24
C GLU A 61 -15.11 6.09 12.10
N GLY A 62 -15.72 5.33 12.99
CA GLY A 62 -15.64 3.87 13.00
C GLY A 62 -14.32 3.29 13.50
N LEU A 63 -13.36 4.12 13.90
CA LEU A 63 -12.03 3.64 14.34
C LEU A 63 -11.96 3.26 15.82
N GLY A 64 -12.95 3.64 16.64
CA GLY A 64 -13.04 3.20 18.04
C GLY A 64 -13.30 1.71 18.15
N ARG A 65 -12.52 1.00 18.95
CA ARG A 65 -12.76 -0.43 19.23
C ARG A 65 -14.04 -0.62 20.03
N PRO A 66 -14.98 -1.47 19.62
CA PRO A 66 -16.17 -1.77 20.41
C PRO A 66 -15.79 -2.39 21.76
N GLY A 67 -16.24 -1.75 22.86
CA GLY A 67 -16.08 -2.28 24.23
C GLY A 67 -14.67 -2.26 24.80
N GLY A 68 -13.71 -1.59 24.15
CA GLY A 68 -12.33 -1.49 24.61
C GLY A 68 -12.05 -0.18 25.36
N PRO A 69 -11.17 -0.19 26.38
CA PRO A 69 -10.59 1.02 26.91
C PRO A 69 -9.67 1.61 25.85
N GLU A 70 -9.78 2.90 25.64
CA GLU A 70 -8.85 3.78 24.92
C GLU A 70 -7.98 3.12 23.82
N GLY A 71 -8.40 3.19 22.57
CA GLY A 71 -7.63 2.74 21.43
C GLY A 71 -8.44 2.74 20.15
N SER A 72 -7.82 3.19 19.08
CA SER A 72 -8.36 3.04 17.74
C SER A 72 -7.87 1.76 17.09
N TYR A 73 -8.61 1.26 16.11
CA TYR A 73 -8.09 0.27 15.18
C TYR A 73 -6.79 0.81 14.55
N PHE A 74 -5.80 -0.03 14.39
CA PHE A 74 -4.61 0.33 13.64
C PHE A 74 -4.90 0.13 12.15
N LEU A 75 -5.16 1.25 11.42
CA LEU A 75 -5.45 1.20 10.00
C LEU A 75 -4.22 0.79 9.19
N GLU A 76 -4.49 0.04 8.14
CA GLU A 76 -3.53 -0.42 7.14
C GLU A 76 -3.98 0.00 5.73
N GLY A 77 -3.93 -0.90 4.74
CA GLY A 77 -4.28 -0.61 3.35
C GLY A 77 -5.73 -0.15 3.17
N ILE A 78 -5.97 0.62 2.12
CA ILE A 78 -7.28 1.14 1.74
C ILE A 78 -7.50 0.99 0.24
N THR A 79 -8.75 0.71 -0.17
CA THR A 79 -9.13 0.73 -1.59
C THR A 79 -10.61 1.01 -1.79
N GLU A 80 -10.96 1.55 -2.96
CA GLU A 80 -12.34 1.76 -3.39
C GLU A 80 -12.80 0.60 -4.26
N LEU A 81 -13.99 0.05 -3.97
CA LEU A 81 -14.61 -0.97 -4.79
C LEU A 81 -16.13 -0.80 -4.80
N GLY A 82 -16.70 -0.57 -5.98
CA GLY A 82 -18.15 -0.49 -6.15
C GLY A 82 -18.81 0.69 -5.45
N GLY A 83 -18.11 1.82 -5.27
CA GLY A 83 -18.61 3.01 -4.59
C GLY A 83 -18.45 2.96 -3.07
N HIS A 84 -17.76 1.95 -2.54
CA HIS A 84 -17.45 1.78 -1.13
C HIS A 84 -15.94 1.77 -0.90
N TRP A 85 -15.50 2.34 0.20
CA TRP A 85 -14.12 2.27 0.66
C TRP A 85 -13.96 1.14 1.65
N PHE A 86 -12.92 0.35 1.46
CA PHE A 86 -12.53 -0.74 2.35
C PHE A 86 -11.17 -0.44 2.95
N ALA A 87 -11.03 -0.60 4.27
CA ALA A 87 -9.75 -0.43 4.95
C ALA A 87 -9.45 -1.64 5.83
N SER A 88 -8.26 -2.20 5.69
CA SER A 88 -7.78 -3.29 6.54
C SER A 88 -7.22 -2.76 7.85
N THR A 89 -7.14 -3.63 8.85
CA THR A 89 -6.52 -3.32 10.14
C THR A 89 -5.43 -4.34 10.48
N PHE A 90 -4.40 -3.93 11.22
CA PHE A 90 -3.27 -4.79 11.59
C PHE A 90 -3.70 -5.91 12.56
N GLY A 91 -3.49 -5.72 13.85
CA GLY A 91 -3.71 -6.75 14.86
C GLY A 91 -5.19 -7.01 15.20
N ASP A 92 -6.07 -6.09 14.83
CA ASP A 92 -7.49 -6.16 15.13
C ASP A 92 -8.25 -7.15 14.24
N LYS A 93 -7.69 -7.47 13.07
CA LYS A 93 -8.22 -8.48 12.15
C LYS A 93 -9.65 -8.20 11.71
N VAL A 94 -9.92 -6.96 11.35
CA VAL A 94 -11.19 -6.53 10.78
C VAL A 94 -10.97 -5.78 9.48
N LEU A 95 -11.94 -5.89 8.59
CA LEU A 95 -12.08 -5.06 7.40
C LEU A 95 -13.18 -4.03 7.68
N LEU A 96 -12.85 -2.76 7.61
CA LEU A 96 -13.77 -1.64 7.77
C LEU A 96 -14.36 -1.26 6.42
N GLU A 97 -15.62 -0.83 6.41
CA GLU A 97 -16.31 -0.35 5.22
C GLU A 97 -16.88 1.06 5.43
N TYR A 98 -16.70 1.90 4.42
CA TYR A 98 -17.21 3.28 4.38
C TYR A 98 -17.95 3.54 3.08
N ASP A 99 -18.89 4.50 3.09
CA ASP A 99 -19.49 5.02 1.86
C ASP A 99 -18.52 5.93 1.09
N ALA A 100 -18.99 6.43 -0.07
CA ALA A 100 -18.21 7.35 -0.92
C ALA A 100 -17.83 8.66 -0.20
N ASP A 101 -18.56 9.05 0.84
CA ASP A 101 -18.31 10.24 1.66
C ASP A 101 -17.50 9.92 2.93
N PHE A 102 -16.90 8.74 3.04
CA PHE A 102 -16.15 8.24 4.21
C PHE A 102 -16.96 8.20 5.51
N ARG A 103 -18.29 7.99 5.42
CA ARG A 103 -19.08 7.63 6.59
C ARG A 103 -18.96 6.15 6.86
N TYR A 104 -18.72 5.79 8.10
CA TYR A 104 -18.57 4.39 8.50
C TYR A 104 -19.90 3.62 8.33
N LEU A 105 -19.83 2.51 7.61
CA LEU A 105 -20.97 1.62 7.35
C LEU A 105 -20.95 0.37 8.23
N GLY A 106 -19.76 -0.11 8.60
CA GLY A 106 -19.62 -1.31 9.40
C GLY A 106 -18.24 -1.95 9.30
N SER A 107 -18.08 -3.07 9.98
CA SER A 107 -16.88 -3.89 9.89
C SER A 107 -17.24 -5.36 9.82
N ARG A 108 -16.30 -6.14 9.32
CA ARG A 108 -16.41 -7.61 9.27
C ARG A 108 -15.10 -8.26 9.67
N PRO A 109 -15.15 -9.47 10.27
CA PRO A 109 -13.95 -10.21 10.61
C PRO A 109 -13.08 -10.45 9.36
N PHE A 110 -11.79 -10.21 9.49
CA PHE A 110 -10.78 -10.59 8.51
C PHE A 110 -9.81 -11.55 9.20
N PRO A 111 -9.62 -12.78 8.76
CA PRO A 111 -8.94 -13.82 9.55
C PRO A 111 -7.43 -13.62 9.70
N HIS A 112 -6.88 -12.58 9.05
CA HIS A 112 -5.46 -12.28 9.03
C HIS A 112 -5.17 -10.88 9.58
N GLU A 113 -3.92 -10.62 9.91
CA GLU A 113 -3.42 -9.26 10.03
C GLU A 113 -3.48 -8.62 8.65
N GLY A 114 -4.21 -7.51 8.52
CA GLY A 114 -4.29 -6.78 7.27
C GLY A 114 -3.03 -5.94 7.09
N TRP A 115 -2.50 -5.95 5.86
CA TRP A 115 -1.44 -5.06 5.41
C TRP A 115 -1.95 -4.26 4.22
N GLY A 116 -1.38 -4.45 3.02
CA GLY A 116 -1.88 -3.78 1.83
C GLY A 116 -3.25 -4.27 1.39
N LEU A 117 -3.99 -3.40 0.74
CA LEU A 117 -5.32 -3.68 0.20
C LEU A 117 -5.49 -2.93 -1.12
N THR A 118 -5.95 -3.65 -2.15
CA THR A 118 -6.39 -3.09 -3.42
C THR A 118 -7.54 -3.93 -3.98
N HIS A 119 -7.96 -3.70 -5.21
CA HIS A 119 -9.06 -4.43 -5.83
C HIS A 119 -8.60 -5.21 -7.08
N SER A 120 -9.38 -6.21 -7.48
CA SER A 120 -9.15 -6.96 -8.72
C SER A 120 -9.46 -6.10 -9.96
N ALA A 121 -8.80 -6.41 -11.07
CA ALA A 121 -8.98 -5.65 -12.31
C ALA A 121 -10.41 -5.72 -12.87
N ASP A 122 -11.17 -6.76 -12.55
CA ASP A 122 -12.57 -6.93 -12.93
C ASP A 122 -13.57 -6.27 -11.97
N GLY A 123 -13.07 -5.65 -10.88
CA GLY A 123 -13.88 -4.96 -9.89
C GLY A 123 -14.80 -5.86 -9.05
N ARG A 124 -14.47 -7.15 -8.88
CA ARG A 124 -15.32 -8.11 -8.17
C ARG A 124 -14.81 -8.54 -6.83
N SER A 125 -13.51 -8.41 -6.59
CA SER A 125 -12.84 -8.89 -5.40
C SER A 125 -11.87 -7.86 -4.84
N LEU A 126 -11.55 -7.98 -3.57
CA LEU A 126 -10.42 -7.29 -2.96
C LEU A 126 -9.18 -8.17 -3.10
N LEU A 127 -8.02 -7.53 -3.19
CA LEU A 127 -6.71 -8.16 -3.14
C LEU A 127 -5.97 -7.64 -1.91
N ALA A 128 -5.42 -8.54 -1.10
CA ALA A 128 -4.80 -8.18 0.17
C ALA A 128 -3.46 -8.88 0.41
N THR A 129 -2.64 -8.28 1.25
CA THR A 129 -1.43 -8.89 1.83
C THR A 129 -1.55 -8.97 3.35
N ASN A 130 -0.75 -9.86 3.96
CA ASN A 130 -0.79 -10.15 5.38
C ASN A 130 0.60 -10.50 5.94
N SER A 131 1.66 -9.85 5.48
CA SER A 131 3.07 -10.12 5.80
C SER A 131 3.68 -11.41 5.22
N SER A 132 2.85 -12.38 4.86
CA SER A 132 3.32 -13.62 4.24
C SER A 132 3.76 -13.43 2.78
N GLU A 133 4.06 -14.52 2.11
CA GLU A 133 4.34 -14.53 0.68
C GLU A 133 3.08 -14.53 -0.19
N TYR A 134 1.87 -14.56 0.37
CA TYR A 134 0.64 -14.71 -0.39
C TYR A 134 0.00 -13.37 -0.77
N LEU A 135 -0.47 -13.28 -2.01
CA LEU A 135 -1.50 -12.35 -2.45
C LEU A 135 -2.85 -13.06 -2.26
N LEU A 136 -3.69 -12.49 -1.41
CA LEU A 136 -5.00 -13.02 -1.06
C LEU A 136 -6.07 -12.38 -1.95
N THR A 137 -7.02 -13.17 -2.41
CA THR A 137 -8.26 -12.69 -3.06
C THR A 137 -9.42 -12.84 -2.08
N LEU A 138 -10.15 -11.77 -1.81
CA LEU A 138 -11.22 -11.74 -0.82
C LEU A 138 -12.58 -11.43 -1.45
N ASP A 139 -13.63 -12.02 -0.90
CA ASP A 139 -15.01 -11.56 -1.13
C ASP A 139 -15.21 -10.21 -0.41
N PRO A 140 -15.55 -9.12 -1.11
CA PRO A 140 -15.70 -7.80 -0.48
C PRO A 140 -16.87 -7.74 0.51
N ARG A 141 -17.85 -8.65 0.44
CA ARG A 141 -19.02 -8.65 1.31
C ARG A 141 -18.78 -9.39 2.63
N THR A 142 -17.95 -10.43 2.62
CA THR A 142 -17.72 -11.31 3.78
C THR A 142 -16.31 -11.21 4.35
N ALA A 143 -15.34 -10.68 3.58
CA ALA A 143 -13.90 -10.72 3.81
C ALA A 143 -13.31 -12.15 3.85
N GLU A 144 -14.08 -13.15 3.37
CA GLU A 144 -13.57 -14.52 3.23
C GLU A 144 -12.47 -14.60 2.16
N VAL A 145 -11.45 -15.38 2.42
CA VAL A 145 -10.38 -15.66 1.47
C VAL A 145 -10.90 -16.65 0.43
N LEU A 146 -11.05 -16.19 -0.81
CA LEU A 146 -11.48 -16.99 -1.96
C LEU A 146 -10.31 -17.72 -2.62
N ASP A 147 -9.12 -17.11 -2.61
CA ASP A 147 -7.90 -17.66 -3.20
C ASP A 147 -6.66 -17.07 -2.51
N ALA A 148 -5.57 -17.84 -2.50
CA ALA A 148 -4.29 -17.41 -1.94
C ALA A 148 -3.15 -17.93 -2.83
N ARG A 149 -2.39 -17.01 -3.44
CA ARG A 149 -1.32 -17.35 -4.37
C ARG A 149 0.02 -16.82 -3.89
N PRO A 150 1.07 -17.65 -3.87
CA PRO A 150 2.39 -17.17 -3.47
C PRO A 150 2.93 -16.18 -4.52
N VAL A 151 3.31 -15.00 -4.06
CA VAL A 151 4.05 -14.04 -4.88
C VAL A 151 5.41 -14.61 -5.21
N THR A 152 5.71 -14.74 -6.49
CA THR A 152 6.97 -15.34 -6.93
C THR A 152 7.73 -14.41 -7.86
N CYS A 153 9.02 -14.22 -7.60
CA CYS A 153 9.92 -13.45 -8.44
C CYS A 153 11.27 -14.17 -8.54
N LEU A 154 11.87 -14.20 -9.74
CA LEU A 154 13.15 -14.87 -9.99
C LEU A 154 13.17 -16.36 -9.55
N GLY A 155 12.01 -17.04 -9.64
CA GLY A 155 11.87 -18.45 -9.26
C GLY A 155 11.79 -18.70 -7.75
N ARG A 156 11.59 -17.66 -6.93
CA ARG A 156 11.50 -17.76 -5.47
C ARG A 156 10.23 -17.07 -4.98
N SER A 157 9.66 -17.53 -3.86
CA SER A 157 8.63 -16.79 -3.12
C SER A 157 9.21 -15.51 -2.53
N VAL A 158 8.40 -14.46 -2.51
CA VAL A 158 8.76 -13.15 -1.98
C VAL A 158 7.77 -12.75 -0.90
N PRO A 159 8.10 -12.95 0.38
CA PRO A 159 7.28 -12.47 1.49
C PRO A 159 7.44 -10.97 1.69
N GLY A 160 6.49 -10.38 2.43
CA GLY A 160 6.61 -9.01 2.92
C GLY A 160 6.19 -7.94 1.92
N LEU A 161 5.33 -8.26 0.94
CA LEU A 161 4.59 -7.20 0.26
C LEU A 161 3.69 -6.51 1.27
N ASN A 162 3.78 -5.18 1.31
CA ASN A 162 3.02 -4.35 2.23
C ASN A 162 1.89 -3.65 1.46
N GLU A 163 1.92 -2.36 1.33
CA GLU A 163 0.88 -1.59 0.68
C GLU A 163 0.75 -1.94 -0.81
N LEU A 164 -0.48 -1.93 -1.34
CA LEU A 164 -0.81 -2.41 -2.67
C LEU A 164 -1.58 -1.37 -3.48
N GLU A 165 -1.28 -1.31 -4.79
CA GLU A 165 -2.01 -0.49 -5.76
C GLU A 165 -2.20 -1.22 -7.08
N LEU A 166 -3.43 -1.22 -7.63
CA LEU A 166 -3.73 -1.77 -8.95
C LEU A 166 -3.46 -0.74 -10.06
N VAL A 167 -2.53 -1.03 -10.95
CA VAL A 167 -2.34 -0.28 -12.19
C VAL A 167 -2.97 -1.02 -13.37
N PRO A 168 -3.72 -0.33 -14.24
CA PRO A 168 -4.44 -0.98 -15.35
C PRO A 168 -3.52 -1.50 -16.46
N ASP A 169 -2.35 -0.89 -16.61
CA ASP A 169 -1.33 -1.33 -17.55
C ASP A 169 0.08 -1.04 -17.03
N PHE A 170 0.83 -2.09 -16.78
CA PHE A 170 2.21 -2.00 -16.34
C PHE A 170 3.16 -2.02 -17.54
N LEU A 171 3.43 -0.85 -18.10
CA LEU A 171 4.39 -0.66 -19.20
C LEU A 171 4.11 -1.58 -20.41
N GLY A 172 2.86 -1.69 -20.83
CA GLY A 172 2.42 -2.49 -21.99
C GLY A 172 2.27 -3.98 -21.69
N ARG A 173 2.22 -4.39 -20.41
CA ARG A 173 2.10 -5.80 -20.00
C ARG A 173 0.73 -6.16 -19.42
N GLY A 174 -0.23 -5.23 -19.50
CA GLY A 174 -1.54 -5.38 -18.88
C GLY A 174 -1.57 -5.05 -17.39
N PRO A 175 -2.66 -5.39 -16.71
CA PRO A 175 -2.86 -5.05 -15.31
C PRO A 175 -1.78 -5.63 -14.40
N ALA A 176 -1.36 -4.85 -13.40
CA ALA A 176 -0.47 -5.32 -12.35
C ALA A 176 -0.86 -4.74 -10.99
N VAL A 177 -0.65 -5.52 -9.94
CA VAL A 177 -0.62 -5.04 -8.57
C VAL A 177 0.80 -4.61 -8.25
N LEU A 178 0.98 -3.34 -7.93
CA LEU A 178 2.21 -2.82 -7.37
C LEU A 178 2.18 -3.04 -5.86
N GLY A 179 3.27 -3.52 -5.28
CA GLY A 179 3.35 -3.68 -3.82
C GLY A 179 4.70 -3.24 -3.26
N ASN A 180 4.70 -2.41 -2.22
CA ASN A 180 5.91 -2.08 -1.49
C ASN A 180 6.50 -3.32 -0.85
N LEU A 181 7.78 -3.61 -1.08
CA LEU A 181 8.51 -4.65 -0.34
C LEU A 181 9.04 -4.04 0.95
N ILE A 182 8.54 -4.52 2.08
CA ILE A 182 8.79 -3.93 3.41
C ILE A 182 10.28 -3.75 3.70
N ASN A 183 10.64 -2.65 4.36
CA ASN A 183 12.01 -2.27 4.74
C ASN A 183 12.98 -2.16 3.55
N THR A 184 12.46 -1.94 2.37
CA THR A 184 13.26 -1.70 1.16
C THR A 184 12.72 -0.51 0.38
N ARG A 185 13.44 -0.13 -0.68
CA ARG A 185 12.98 0.82 -1.71
C ARG A 185 12.47 0.11 -2.95
N LEU A 186 12.12 -1.16 -2.82
CA LEU A 186 11.63 -1.95 -3.93
C LEU A 186 10.12 -1.99 -3.93
N VAL A 187 9.56 -1.90 -5.13
CA VAL A 187 8.16 -2.17 -5.39
C VAL A 187 8.11 -3.30 -6.41
N LEU A 188 7.36 -4.34 -6.11
CA LEU A 188 7.11 -5.41 -7.06
C LEU A 188 5.86 -5.09 -7.87
N ALA A 189 5.94 -5.30 -9.19
CA ALA A 189 4.77 -5.37 -10.05
C ALA A 189 4.42 -6.83 -10.25
N VAL A 190 3.23 -7.23 -9.82
CA VAL A 190 2.78 -8.62 -9.77
C VAL A 190 1.55 -8.78 -10.65
N ASP A 191 1.52 -9.84 -11.43
CA ASP A 191 0.32 -10.22 -12.18
C ASP A 191 -0.80 -10.58 -11.21
N PRO A 192 -1.97 -9.91 -11.26
CA PRO A 192 -3.02 -10.08 -10.25
C PRO A 192 -3.67 -11.46 -10.25
N LEU A 193 -3.55 -12.23 -11.34
CA LEU A 193 -4.17 -13.55 -11.46
C LEU A 193 -3.23 -14.68 -11.06
N SER A 194 -1.95 -14.56 -11.38
CA SER A 194 -0.97 -15.62 -11.14
C SER A 194 -0.03 -15.34 -9.97
N ALA A 195 -0.05 -14.13 -9.42
CA ALA A 195 0.87 -13.61 -8.41
C ALA A 195 2.36 -13.69 -8.84
N ARG A 196 2.64 -13.77 -10.14
CA ARG A 196 4.00 -13.78 -10.69
C ARG A 196 4.52 -12.37 -10.93
N CYS A 197 5.75 -12.12 -10.57
CA CYS A 197 6.41 -10.84 -10.76
C CYS A 197 6.57 -10.51 -12.26
N LEU A 198 5.99 -9.41 -12.69
CA LEU A 198 6.15 -8.81 -14.02
C LEU A 198 7.36 -7.89 -14.07
N GLY A 199 7.65 -7.22 -12.96
CA GLY A 199 8.74 -6.27 -12.86
C GLY A 199 9.08 -5.89 -11.43
N VAL A 200 10.22 -5.24 -11.28
CA VAL A 200 10.72 -4.69 -10.02
C VAL A 200 11.07 -3.23 -10.26
N LEU A 201 10.54 -2.34 -9.44
CA LEU A 201 10.86 -0.92 -9.42
C LEU A 201 11.79 -0.63 -8.25
N ARG A 202 12.73 0.28 -8.46
CA ARG A 202 13.51 0.88 -7.38
C ARG A 202 13.10 2.35 -7.22
N LEU A 203 12.69 2.70 -6.01
CA LEU A 203 12.36 4.08 -5.64
C LEU A 203 13.66 4.83 -5.34
N ALA A 204 14.21 5.48 -6.37
CA ALA A 204 15.48 6.19 -6.28
C ALA A 204 15.50 7.40 -7.22
N GLY A 205 16.34 8.38 -6.90
CA GLY A 205 16.43 9.63 -7.65
C GLY A 205 15.44 10.71 -7.19
N GLY A 206 15.63 11.93 -7.64
CA GLY A 206 14.73 13.05 -7.40
C GLY A 206 14.50 13.43 -5.93
N GLY A 207 15.33 12.95 -5.00
CA GLY A 207 15.19 13.23 -3.57
C GLY A 207 14.55 12.12 -2.74
N LEU A 208 14.05 11.06 -3.37
CA LEU A 208 13.45 9.90 -2.68
C LEU A 208 14.37 9.30 -1.61
N GLU A 209 15.69 9.28 -1.85
CA GLU A 209 16.67 8.73 -0.90
C GLU A 209 16.84 9.57 0.38
N ARG A 210 16.40 10.81 0.36
CA ARG A 210 16.54 11.71 1.53
C ARG A 210 15.50 11.40 2.60
N GLU A 211 14.37 10.84 2.21
CA GLU A 211 13.26 10.55 3.11
C GLU A 211 13.60 9.48 4.15
N GLU A 212 14.45 8.52 3.82
CA GLU A 212 14.85 7.43 4.74
C GLU A 212 16.00 7.79 5.69
N ARG A 213 16.53 9.00 5.60
CA ARG A 213 17.69 9.44 6.42
C ARG A 213 17.31 10.26 7.65
N ASP A 214 16.04 10.48 7.86
CA ASP A 214 15.59 11.28 9.02
C ASP A 214 15.44 10.39 10.26
N GLU A 215 16.52 10.31 11.05
CA GLU A 215 16.60 9.48 12.27
C GLU A 215 15.65 9.95 13.39
N ALA A 216 15.07 11.15 13.29
CA ALA A 216 14.28 11.75 14.35
C ALA A 216 12.99 10.98 14.72
N TYR A 217 12.48 10.13 13.81
CA TYR A 217 11.23 9.37 13.99
C TYR A 217 11.39 7.85 13.94
N GLY A 218 12.61 7.34 13.76
CA GLY A 218 12.95 5.92 13.94
C GLY A 218 12.44 4.90 12.92
N TYR A 219 11.46 5.23 12.08
CA TYR A 219 10.91 4.30 11.08
C TYR A 219 10.47 5.06 9.84
N HIS A 220 11.33 5.08 8.83
CA HIS A 220 11.16 5.81 7.58
C HIS A 220 11.29 4.87 6.40
N VAL A 221 10.22 4.17 6.06
CA VAL A 221 10.23 3.23 4.94
C VAL A 221 9.23 3.66 3.87
N ALA A 222 9.56 3.34 2.61
CA ALA A 222 8.63 3.53 1.51
C ALA A 222 7.36 2.70 1.74
N ASN A 223 6.22 3.36 1.77
CA ASN A 223 4.91 2.75 1.91
C ASN A 223 3.83 3.74 1.49
N GLY A 224 2.98 3.34 0.55
CA GLY A 224 1.95 4.17 -0.06
C GLY A 224 2.20 4.38 -1.54
N LEU A 225 1.34 3.80 -2.35
CA LEU A 225 1.31 3.85 -3.80
C LEU A 225 -0.11 4.21 -4.25
N ALA A 226 -0.27 5.16 -5.16
CA ALA A 226 -1.59 5.48 -5.70
C ALA A 226 -1.48 5.87 -7.18
N PHE A 227 -2.23 5.21 -8.04
CA PHE A 227 -2.17 5.43 -9.48
C PHE A 227 -3.29 6.37 -9.95
N ASP A 228 -2.91 7.52 -10.50
CA ASP A 228 -3.89 8.41 -11.14
C ASP A 228 -4.13 7.95 -12.59
N ARG A 229 -5.27 7.32 -12.80
CA ARG A 229 -5.71 6.82 -14.12
C ARG A 229 -5.88 7.92 -15.17
N ARG A 230 -6.02 9.19 -14.75
CA ARG A 230 -6.22 10.33 -15.65
C ARG A 230 -4.90 10.87 -16.19
N SER A 231 -3.87 10.93 -15.35
CA SER A 231 -2.52 11.40 -15.75
C SER A 231 -1.59 10.27 -16.16
N GLY A 232 -1.88 9.03 -15.73
CA GLY A 232 -0.97 7.89 -15.87
C GLY A 232 0.25 7.98 -14.97
N SER A 233 0.23 8.87 -13.96
CA SER A 233 1.29 8.98 -12.96
C SER A 233 0.99 8.18 -11.71
N LEU A 234 2.03 7.89 -10.93
CA LEU A 234 1.95 7.22 -9.64
C LEU A 234 2.36 8.21 -8.55
N PHE A 235 1.58 8.26 -7.48
CA PHE A 235 1.99 8.93 -6.25
C PHE A 235 2.69 7.92 -5.34
N VAL A 236 3.78 8.35 -4.70
CA VAL A 236 4.60 7.52 -3.81
C VAL A 236 4.93 8.31 -2.56
N THR A 237 4.80 7.67 -1.41
CA THR A 237 5.22 8.24 -0.13
C THR A 237 5.77 7.14 0.79
N GLY A 238 5.87 7.41 2.07
CA GLY A 238 6.34 6.46 3.06
C GLY A 238 5.96 6.84 4.49
N LYS A 239 6.17 5.91 5.40
CA LYS A 239 5.93 6.08 6.84
C LYS A 239 6.83 7.20 7.36
N ASN A 240 6.21 8.25 7.94
CA ASN A 240 6.86 9.46 8.44
C ASN A 240 7.63 10.29 7.40
N TRP A 241 7.44 10.04 6.11
CA TRP A 241 8.10 10.85 5.08
C TRP A 241 7.60 12.29 5.09
N ARG A 242 8.48 13.23 4.71
CA ARG A 242 8.17 14.66 4.58
C ARG A 242 7.52 15.00 3.26
N SER A 243 7.67 14.10 2.27
CA SER A 243 7.28 14.36 0.91
C SER A 243 6.37 13.27 0.36
N LEU A 244 5.45 13.71 -0.47
CA LEU A 244 4.68 12.91 -1.39
C LEU A 244 5.26 13.19 -2.79
N PHE A 245 5.58 12.15 -3.54
CA PHE A 245 6.17 12.26 -4.87
C PHE A 245 5.17 11.84 -5.92
N GLU A 246 4.99 12.65 -6.95
CA GLU A 246 4.37 12.21 -8.19
C GLU A 246 5.46 11.74 -9.13
N VAL A 247 5.35 10.49 -9.60
CA VAL A 247 6.37 9.85 -10.41
C VAL A 247 5.77 9.21 -11.67
N ARG A 248 6.61 9.03 -12.68
CA ARG A 248 6.29 8.22 -13.86
C ARG A 248 7.14 6.97 -13.87
N LEU A 249 6.50 5.84 -14.18
CA LEU A 249 7.18 4.56 -14.34
C LEU A 249 7.94 4.51 -15.67
N ARG A 250 9.17 3.97 -15.64
CA ARG A 250 9.99 3.77 -16.83
C ARG A 250 10.65 2.40 -16.79
N ALA A 251 10.77 1.77 -17.95
CA ALA A 251 11.65 0.62 -18.11
C ALA A 251 13.10 1.06 -17.89
N GLU A 252 13.86 0.23 -17.18
CA GLU A 252 15.24 0.50 -16.80
C GLU A 252 16.14 -0.64 -17.32
N PRO A 253 16.98 -0.37 -18.35
CA PRO A 253 17.77 -1.42 -18.99
C PRO A 253 18.94 -1.96 -18.17
N SER A 254 19.46 -1.19 -17.20
CA SER A 254 20.64 -1.58 -16.41
C SER A 254 20.44 -2.83 -15.56
N GLY A 255 19.19 -3.16 -15.24
CA GLY A 255 18.86 -4.29 -14.36
C GLY A 255 19.08 -4.00 -12.87
N GLU A 256 19.27 -2.75 -12.48
CA GLU A 256 19.63 -2.35 -11.12
C GLU A 256 18.56 -2.76 -10.09
N ALA A 257 17.27 -2.56 -10.40
CA ALA A 257 16.19 -2.96 -9.49
C ALA A 257 16.13 -4.49 -9.32
N LEU A 258 16.32 -5.26 -10.39
CA LEU A 258 16.41 -6.74 -10.30
C LEU A 258 17.65 -7.19 -9.52
N GLY A 259 18.77 -6.50 -9.68
CA GLY A 259 20.00 -6.76 -8.91
C GLY A 259 19.76 -6.53 -7.41
N ALA A 260 19.09 -5.43 -7.05
CA ALA A 260 18.74 -5.12 -5.66
C ALA A 260 17.78 -6.18 -5.08
N LEU A 261 16.78 -6.64 -5.84
CA LEU A 261 15.90 -7.72 -5.38
C LEU A 261 16.67 -9.04 -5.18
N ARG A 262 17.59 -9.40 -6.08
CA ARG A 262 18.44 -10.60 -5.92
C ARG A 262 19.25 -10.54 -4.62
N ALA A 263 19.85 -9.39 -4.34
CA ALA A 263 20.61 -9.18 -3.11
C ALA A 263 19.72 -9.30 -1.86
N HIS A 264 18.54 -8.68 -1.89
CA HIS A 264 17.55 -8.78 -0.81
C HIS A 264 17.14 -10.25 -0.56
N LEU A 265 16.75 -10.99 -1.61
CA LEU A 265 16.33 -12.40 -1.50
C LEU A 265 17.47 -13.34 -1.08
N ALA A 266 18.73 -12.96 -1.27
CA ALA A 266 19.86 -13.74 -0.80
C ALA A 266 20.08 -13.63 0.72
N THR A 267 19.68 -12.51 1.31
CA THR A 267 19.89 -12.18 2.74
C THR A 267 18.59 -12.23 3.56
N ALA A 268 17.44 -12.18 2.90
CA ALA A 268 16.16 -12.28 3.58
C ALA A 268 16.05 -13.63 4.31
N PRO A 269 15.69 -13.63 5.62
CA PRO A 269 15.34 -14.87 6.29
C PRO A 269 14.20 -15.54 5.50
N ALA A 270 14.17 -16.87 5.49
CA ALA A 270 12.96 -17.60 5.08
C ALA A 270 11.76 -16.95 5.81
N ALA A 271 10.65 -16.73 5.07
CA ALA A 271 9.51 -15.93 5.51
C ALA A 271 9.39 -15.88 7.04
N PRO A 272 9.40 -14.70 7.67
CA PRO A 272 9.26 -14.66 9.09
C PRO A 272 7.98 -15.40 9.43
N ALA A 273 8.10 -16.50 10.18
CA ALA A 273 6.98 -17.06 10.88
C ALA A 273 6.55 -15.98 11.89
N TYR A 274 5.81 -14.99 11.44
CA TYR A 274 5.06 -14.11 12.32
C TYR A 274 4.03 -15.02 12.98
N GLY A 275 4.48 -15.54 14.12
CA GLY A 275 3.74 -16.50 14.89
C GLY A 275 2.37 -15.95 15.22
N HIS A 276 1.43 -16.82 15.05
CA HIS A 276 0.16 -16.77 15.77
C HIS A 276 0.44 -16.41 17.23
N ARG A 277 0.23 -15.15 17.62
CA ARG A 277 0.04 -14.74 19.00
C ARG A 277 -1.29 -14.05 19.12
#